data_e0c78ce6a63c92cb91ddf3a7c1337006
#
_entry.id   e0c78ce6a63c92cb91ddf3a7c1337006
#
_cell.length_a   1.000
_cell.length_b   1.000
_cell.length_c   1.000
_cell.angle_alpha   90.00
_cell.angle_beta   90.00
_cell.angle_gamma   90.00
#
_symmetry.space_group_name_H-M   'P 1'
#
loop_
_entity.id
_entity.type
_entity.pdbx_description
1 polymer ?
#
loop_
_entity_poly.entity_id
_entity_poly.type
_entity_poly.pdbx_seq_one_letter_code
_entity_poly.pdbx_strand_id
1 'polypeptide(L)'
;MQMRDLNREVFVVLLLDTKHQLLEYREMFQGTIDATSVHPREVVRLALLKNAAAVIVAHNHPSGVAVPSKADIVITQKIKLALELMEIRLLDHFIIGRGQVTSLADTDRM
;
A
#
# COMPACT_ATOMS: atom_id res chain seq x y z
N MET A 1 -13.40 -3.82 4.05
CA MET A 1 -12.80 -2.59 3.51
C MET A 1 -13.66 -2.07 2.37
N GLN A 2 -14.01 -0.79 2.39
CA GLN A 2 -14.99 -0.23 1.44
C GLN A 2 -14.35 0.49 0.26
N MET A 3 -13.08 0.25 0.01
CA MET A 3 -12.33 0.92 -1.06
C MET A 3 -12.86 0.60 -2.46
N ARG A 4 -13.46 -0.57 -2.65
CA ARG A 4 -13.93 -1.02 -3.96
C ARG A 4 -15.07 -0.16 -4.52
N ASP A 5 -15.79 0.55 -3.65
CA ASP A 5 -16.96 1.35 -4.05
C ASP A 5 -16.63 2.82 -4.23
N LEU A 6 -15.35 3.21 -4.07
CA LEU A 6 -14.92 4.59 -4.21
C LEU A 6 -14.78 4.96 -5.68
N ASN A 7 -15.25 6.17 -6.03
CA ASN A 7 -15.13 6.71 -7.37
C ASN A 7 -13.77 7.35 -7.65
N ARG A 8 -12.96 7.50 -6.63
CA ARG A 8 -11.60 8.07 -6.73
C ARG A 8 -10.58 7.08 -6.21
N GLU A 9 -9.35 7.21 -6.69
CA GLU A 9 -8.27 6.40 -6.15
C GLU A 9 -7.91 6.85 -4.74
N VAL A 10 -7.73 5.89 -3.85
CA VAL A 10 -7.30 6.10 -2.47
C VAL A 10 -6.15 5.15 -2.18
N PHE A 11 -5.09 5.66 -1.59
CA PHE A 11 -3.94 4.87 -1.18
C PHE A 11 -3.95 4.79 0.35
N VAL A 12 -4.02 3.58 0.88
CA VAL A 12 -4.06 3.37 2.33
C VAL A 12 -2.88 2.55 2.80
N VAL A 13 -2.53 2.77 4.06
CA VAL A 13 -1.44 2.07 4.73
C VAL A 13 -2.01 1.42 5.98
N LEU A 14 -1.73 0.13 6.14
CA LEU A 14 -2.05 -0.63 7.34
C LEU A 14 -0.75 -0.88 8.08
N LEU A 15 -0.69 -0.41 9.33
CA LEU A 15 0.48 -0.56 10.18
C LEU A 15 0.25 -1.70 11.15
N LEU A 16 1.21 -2.62 11.23
CA LEU A 16 1.08 -3.84 12.01
C LEU A 16 2.22 -3.95 13.02
N ASP A 17 1.92 -4.59 14.17
CA ASP A 17 2.94 -4.93 15.16
C ASP A 17 3.67 -6.22 14.79
N THR A 18 4.55 -6.69 15.68
CA THR A 18 5.35 -7.90 15.44
C THR A 18 4.51 -9.16 15.32
N LYS A 19 3.28 -9.15 15.82
CA LYS A 19 2.34 -10.25 15.74
C LYS A 19 1.35 -10.07 14.59
N HIS A 20 1.62 -9.10 13.72
CA HIS A 20 0.75 -8.73 12.60
C HIS A 20 -0.65 -8.29 13.03
N GLN A 21 -0.75 -7.70 14.21
CA GLN A 21 -1.99 -7.07 14.67
C GLN A 21 -2.04 -5.63 14.18
N LEU A 22 -3.21 -5.18 13.75
CA LEU A 22 -3.37 -3.85 13.21
C LEU A 22 -3.19 -2.78 14.28
N LEU A 23 -2.22 -1.89 14.08
CA LEU A 23 -2.00 -0.72 14.93
C LEU A 23 -2.78 0.49 14.42
N GLU A 24 -2.79 0.69 13.11
CA GLU A 24 -3.47 1.82 12.50
C GLU A 24 -3.77 1.54 11.04
N TYR A 25 -4.90 2.08 10.58
CA TYR A 25 -5.29 2.17 9.17
C TYR A 25 -5.26 3.66 8.81
N ARG A 26 -4.50 4.02 7.79
CA ARG A 26 -4.37 5.44 7.43
C ARG A 26 -4.51 5.62 5.93
N GLU A 27 -5.42 6.50 5.55
CA GLU A 27 -5.55 6.98 4.18
C GLU A 27 -4.46 8.04 3.94
N MET A 28 -3.51 7.72 3.06
CA MET A 28 -2.32 8.57 2.85
C MET A 28 -2.43 9.50 1.65
N PHE A 29 -3.23 9.12 0.65
CA PHE A 29 -3.33 9.87 -0.59
C PHE A 29 -4.67 9.60 -1.26
N GLN A 30 -5.21 10.63 -1.91
CA GLN A 30 -6.41 10.55 -2.75
C GLN A 30 -6.12 11.21 -4.08
N GLY A 31 -6.70 10.66 -5.15
CA GLY A 31 -6.53 11.15 -6.51
C GLY A 31 -5.80 10.14 -7.38
N THR A 32 -5.35 10.56 -8.55
CA THR A 32 -4.63 9.68 -9.47
C THR A 32 -3.30 9.27 -8.86
N ILE A 33 -3.12 7.95 -8.68
CA ILE A 33 -1.90 7.39 -8.10
C ILE A 33 -0.88 7.18 -9.21
N ASP A 34 0.27 7.82 -9.09
CA ASP A 34 1.41 7.61 -9.96
C ASP A 34 2.70 7.52 -9.12
N ALA A 35 3.84 7.34 -9.80
CA ALA A 35 5.12 7.15 -9.11
C ALA A 35 5.59 8.38 -8.34
N THR A 36 4.99 9.55 -8.56
CA THR A 36 5.38 10.81 -7.91
C THR A 36 4.41 11.26 -6.82
N SER A 37 3.19 10.70 -6.78
CA SER A 37 2.15 11.18 -5.86
C SER A 37 2.20 10.53 -4.48
N VAL A 38 2.80 9.36 -4.35
CA VAL A 38 2.97 8.68 -3.06
C VAL A 38 4.45 8.76 -2.68
N HIS A 39 4.73 9.31 -1.51
CA HIS A 39 6.12 9.50 -1.06
C HIS A 39 6.51 8.41 -0.08
N PRO A 40 7.48 7.55 -0.43
CA PRO A 40 7.96 6.51 0.50
C PRO A 40 8.36 7.05 1.86
N ARG A 41 8.98 8.22 1.92
CA ARG A 41 9.39 8.84 3.19
C ARG A 41 8.23 9.07 4.14
N GLU A 42 7.03 9.36 3.62
CA GLU A 42 5.85 9.58 4.46
C GLU A 42 5.32 8.27 5.03
N VAL A 43 5.39 7.19 4.25
CA VAL A 43 5.05 5.85 4.73
C VAL A 43 6.02 5.43 5.84
N VAL A 44 7.31 5.64 5.61
CA VAL A 44 8.36 5.33 6.60
C VAL A 44 8.14 6.15 7.88
N ARG A 45 7.90 7.45 7.73
CA ARG A 45 7.68 8.33 8.88
C ARG A 45 6.52 7.86 9.74
N LEU A 46 5.40 7.53 9.10
CA LEU A 46 4.22 7.03 9.80
C LEU A 46 4.52 5.72 10.51
N ALA A 47 5.20 4.79 9.83
CA ALA A 47 5.55 3.49 10.39
C ALA A 47 6.45 3.63 11.62
N LEU A 48 7.45 4.52 11.55
CA LEU A 48 8.33 4.78 12.69
C LEU A 48 7.58 5.45 13.84
N LEU A 49 6.72 6.42 13.53
CA LEU A 49 5.96 7.14 14.53
C LEU A 49 5.05 6.21 15.33
N LYS A 50 4.46 5.21 14.66
CA LYS A 50 3.54 4.25 15.26
C LYS A 50 4.22 2.97 15.73
N ASN A 51 5.54 2.90 15.60
CA ASN A 51 6.31 1.72 16.02
C ASN A 51 5.88 0.45 15.31
N ALA A 52 5.57 0.55 14.02
CA ALA A 52 5.14 -0.59 13.23
C ALA A 52 6.33 -1.52 12.95
N ALA A 53 6.09 -2.82 12.97
CA ALA A 53 7.06 -3.83 12.58
C ALA A 53 6.85 -4.27 11.12
N ALA A 54 5.64 -4.12 10.61
CA ALA A 54 5.29 -4.49 9.25
C ALA A 54 4.22 -3.54 8.71
N VAL A 55 4.13 -3.48 7.38
CA VAL A 55 3.23 -2.59 6.67
C VAL A 55 2.57 -3.36 5.54
N ILE A 56 1.29 -3.12 5.34
CA ILE A 56 0.56 -3.50 4.13
C ILE A 56 0.06 -2.21 3.50
N VAL A 57 0.19 -2.09 2.18
CA VAL A 57 -0.41 -0.98 1.47
C VAL A 57 -1.50 -1.49 0.53
N ALA A 58 -2.46 -0.66 0.23
CA ALA A 58 -3.55 -1.01 -0.67
C ALA A 58 -4.03 0.23 -1.38
N HIS A 59 -4.47 0.06 -2.63
CA HIS A 59 -5.21 1.12 -3.29
C HIS A 59 -6.23 0.52 -4.25
N ASN A 60 -7.24 1.31 -4.58
CA ASN A 60 -8.31 0.88 -5.46
C ASN A 60 -8.10 1.44 -6.87
N HIS A 61 -8.58 0.68 -7.85
CA HIS A 61 -8.73 1.15 -9.22
C HIS A 61 -10.21 1.42 -9.48
N PRO A 62 -10.63 2.69 -9.66
CA PRO A 62 -12.04 3.01 -9.91
C PRO A 62 -12.60 2.37 -11.17
N SER A 63 -11.75 2.01 -12.12
CA SER A 63 -12.16 1.24 -13.31
C SER A 63 -12.79 -0.12 -12.97
N GLY A 64 -12.49 -0.63 -11.76
CA GLY A 64 -12.94 -1.94 -11.33
C GLY A 64 -11.99 -3.08 -11.69
N VAL A 65 -10.95 -2.81 -12.46
CA VAL A 65 -9.98 -3.82 -12.91
C VAL A 65 -8.78 -3.83 -11.96
N ALA A 66 -8.52 -4.97 -11.33
CA ALA A 66 -7.46 -5.10 -10.31
C ALA A 66 -6.12 -5.53 -10.92
N VAL A 67 -5.77 -4.99 -12.10
CA VAL A 67 -4.47 -5.24 -12.74
C VAL A 67 -3.48 -4.18 -12.31
N PRO A 68 -2.33 -4.57 -11.72
CA PRO A 68 -1.33 -3.59 -11.32
C PRO A 68 -0.77 -2.82 -12.52
N SER A 69 -0.64 -1.51 -12.37
CA SER A 69 0.02 -0.67 -13.36
C SER A 69 1.53 -0.70 -13.14
N LYS A 70 2.28 -0.16 -14.11
CA LYS A 70 3.74 0.03 -13.93
C LYS A 70 4.02 0.96 -12.75
N ALA A 71 3.21 2.00 -12.59
CA ALA A 71 3.35 2.94 -11.46
C ALA A 71 3.14 2.22 -10.13
N ASP A 72 2.17 1.30 -10.06
CA ASP A 72 1.94 0.49 -8.85
C ASP A 72 3.18 -0.32 -8.47
N ILE A 73 3.81 -0.95 -9.45
CA ILE A 73 5.00 -1.77 -9.22
C ILE A 73 6.19 -0.90 -8.80
N VAL A 74 6.38 0.24 -9.46
CA VAL A 74 7.49 1.16 -9.16
C VAL A 74 7.36 1.70 -7.73
N ILE A 75 6.17 2.18 -7.34
CA ILE A 75 5.99 2.73 -6.00
C ILE A 75 6.11 1.65 -4.91
N THR A 76 5.65 0.43 -5.21
CA THR A 76 5.80 -0.70 -4.30
C THR A 76 7.27 -0.99 -4.02
N GLN A 77 8.09 -1.03 -5.06
CA GLN A 77 9.54 -1.27 -4.93
C GLN A 77 10.20 -0.18 -4.09
N LYS A 78 9.86 1.07 -4.34
CA LYS A 78 10.43 2.19 -3.58
C LYS A 78 10.06 2.14 -2.10
N ILE A 79 8.79 1.87 -1.81
CA ILE A 79 8.31 1.76 -0.42
C ILE A 79 9.00 0.58 0.27
N LYS A 80 9.07 -0.55 -0.41
CA LYS A 80 9.71 -1.75 0.13
C LYS A 80 11.16 -1.49 0.54
N LEU A 81 11.94 -0.90 -0.36
CA LEU A 81 13.35 -0.60 -0.09
C LEU A 81 13.51 0.40 1.05
N ALA A 82 12.67 1.45 1.08
CA ALA A 82 12.74 2.44 2.13
C ALA A 82 12.42 1.86 3.52
N LEU A 83 11.40 1.00 3.59
CA LEU A 83 11.02 0.33 4.84
C LEU A 83 12.09 -0.66 5.29
N GLU A 84 12.67 -1.42 4.36
CA GLU A 84 13.72 -2.39 4.68
C GLU A 84 14.92 -1.74 5.34
N LEU A 85 15.30 -0.53 4.92
CA LEU A 85 16.39 0.22 5.55
C LEU A 85 16.11 0.52 7.03
N MET A 86 14.85 0.58 7.42
CA MET A 86 14.40 0.82 8.80
C MET A 86 14.02 -0.49 9.50
N GLU A 87 14.35 -1.65 8.91
CA GLU A 87 14.00 -2.95 9.45
C GLU A 87 12.49 -3.16 9.60
N ILE A 88 11.71 -2.58 8.69
CA ILE A 88 10.26 -2.74 8.64
C ILE A 88 9.94 -3.49 7.34
N ARG A 89 9.07 -4.50 7.43
CA ARG A 89 8.72 -5.33 6.27
C ARG A 89 7.48 -4.80 5.58
N LEU A 90 7.56 -4.63 4.27
CA LEU A 90 6.37 -4.48 3.45
C LEU A 90 5.87 -5.88 3.10
N LEU A 91 4.72 -6.26 3.67
CA LEU A 91 4.18 -7.61 3.52
C LEU A 91 3.46 -7.79 2.19
N ASP A 92 2.73 -6.79 1.75
CA ASP A 92 1.95 -6.88 0.52
C ASP A 92 1.51 -5.50 0.03
N HIS A 93 1.06 -5.49 -1.22
CA HIS A 93 0.36 -4.37 -1.83
C HIS A 93 -0.87 -4.95 -2.53
N PHE A 94 -2.05 -4.58 -2.06
CA PHE A 94 -3.31 -5.03 -2.64
C PHE A 94 -3.85 -4.00 -3.61
N ILE A 95 -4.17 -4.45 -4.83
CA ILE A 95 -4.88 -3.64 -5.82
C ILE A 95 -6.34 -4.06 -5.77
N ILE A 96 -7.23 -3.14 -5.46
CA ILE A 96 -8.65 -3.44 -5.22
C ILE A 96 -9.47 -2.97 -6.40
N GLY A 97 -10.12 -3.90 -7.06
CA GLY A 97 -11.09 -3.65 -8.13
C GLY A 97 -12.50 -3.98 -7.64
N ARG A 98 -13.44 -4.09 -8.56
CA ARG A 98 -14.80 -4.52 -8.26
C ARG A 98 -14.85 -6.03 -8.26
N GLY A 99 -15.09 -6.62 -7.08
CA GLY A 99 -15.15 -8.08 -6.94
C GLY A 99 -13.81 -8.79 -7.12
N GLN A 100 -12.70 -8.05 -7.17
CA GLN A 100 -11.36 -8.60 -7.34
C GLN A 100 -10.38 -7.88 -6.43
N VAL A 101 -9.41 -8.64 -5.91
CA VAL A 101 -8.26 -8.10 -5.19
C VAL A 101 -7.03 -8.82 -5.71
N THR A 102 -6.03 -8.06 -6.12
CA THR A 102 -4.75 -8.62 -6.57
C THR A 102 -3.70 -8.36 -5.51
N SER A 103 -3.01 -9.41 -5.07
CA SER A 103 -1.87 -9.34 -4.17
C SER A 103 -0.59 -9.31 -5.00
N LEU A 104 0.22 -8.27 -4.85
CA LEU A 104 1.51 -8.21 -5.57
C LEU A 104 2.49 -9.25 -5.04
N ALA A 105 2.43 -9.58 -3.76
CA ALA A 105 3.27 -10.62 -3.18
C ALA A 105 2.96 -11.99 -3.80
N ASP A 106 1.67 -12.31 -3.97
CA ASP A 106 1.25 -13.58 -4.56
C ASP A 106 1.62 -13.71 -6.04
N THR A 107 1.83 -12.59 -6.73
CA THR A 107 2.15 -12.57 -8.15
C THR A 107 3.63 -12.35 -8.42
N ASP A 108 4.48 -12.40 -7.40
CA ASP A 108 5.93 -12.18 -7.49
C ASP A 108 6.30 -10.81 -8.09
N ARG A 109 5.51 -9.78 -7.80
CA ARG A 109 5.76 -8.43 -8.30
C ARG A 109 6.29 -7.48 -7.24
N MET A 110 6.76 -8.03 -6.14
CA MET A 110 7.36 -7.24 -5.06
C MET A 110 8.84 -7.50 -4.89
#